data_3d1955e6764581afbfd7c3032711ff84
#
_entry.id   3d1955e6764581afbfd7c3032711ff84
#
_cell.length_a   1.000
_cell.length_b   1.000
_cell.length_c   1.000
_cell.angle_alpha   90.00
_cell.angle_beta   90.00
_cell.angle_gamma   90.00
#
_symmetry.space_group_name_H-M   'P 1'
#
loop_
_entity.id
_entity.type
_entity.pdbx_description
1 polymer ?
#
loop_
_entity_poly.entity_id
_entity_poly.type
_entity_poly.pdbx_seq_one_letter_code
_entity_poly.pdbx_strand_id
1 'polypeptide(L)'
;MMTATATMAQVVIDVHSHIITPEFVSSLESEGRLMDEGFPLPKYDIESHLRWMDEVGVQTSVLMLAAPQPSSAEVVRQNNEIAARIKRDYPGRFLFCAALPLPDVSKAISEAIYALDTLKADGIKLATNVGGQYLGSPELDTLFSVLNERRAVIILHPHRPEPVNRQVMQQTPLAMQEYLSETTRAVSNMISRNVLSRYNNIKVVVPHCGAYLPLAIPRMKSLTPVMQANKMVGEIDYEANLRTLYYDLAGAHSPETIRMLLTITTPNHLLYGSDYPYVAPQVLTQSLARMKQYLSDEYDLAAFKAMILWKNTKWLFDQTGEKPTAASAGENMIVRIAEIEVSPEHLEEYLAYANEVDRLSVEREPGVICLFPMQSAEAPTTIRILEIYASEDAYQKHLNTDHFQKYKQGTLHMVKDLKLPTMKPLDDEMMGHIFKKMRITK
;
A
#
# COMPACT_ATOMS: atom_id res chain seq x y z
N MET A 1 -9.52 -38.48 13.59
CA MET A 1 -9.35 -37.91 12.26
C MET A 1 -9.28 -36.39 12.43
N MET A 2 -8.10 -35.83 12.43
CA MET A 2 -7.93 -34.38 12.43
C MET A 2 -8.19 -33.90 11.01
N THR A 3 -9.29 -33.20 10.77
CA THR A 3 -9.51 -32.44 9.56
C THR A 3 -8.56 -31.23 9.60
N ALA A 4 -7.47 -31.31 8.85
CA ALA A 4 -6.66 -30.14 8.58
C ALA A 4 -7.55 -29.16 7.78
N THR A 5 -8.01 -28.10 8.44
CA THR A 5 -8.54 -26.92 7.75
C THR A 5 -7.39 -26.34 6.95
N ALA A 6 -7.36 -26.61 5.65
CA ALA A 6 -6.45 -25.93 4.74
C ALA A 6 -6.75 -24.42 4.85
N THR A 7 -5.85 -23.70 5.52
CA THR A 7 -5.85 -22.24 5.51
C THR A 7 -5.73 -21.84 4.04
N MET A 8 -6.79 -21.27 3.46
CA MET A 8 -6.72 -20.73 2.10
C MET A 8 -5.53 -19.79 2.04
N ALA A 9 -4.54 -20.13 1.21
CA ALA A 9 -3.36 -19.29 1.05
C ALA A 9 -3.82 -17.88 0.67
N GLN A 10 -3.42 -16.88 1.45
CA GLN A 10 -3.84 -15.50 1.22
C GLN A 10 -3.25 -15.03 -0.10
N VAL A 11 -4.09 -14.72 -1.07
CA VAL A 11 -3.70 -14.18 -2.38
C VAL A 11 -2.85 -12.93 -2.21
N VAL A 12 -1.77 -12.84 -2.96
CA VAL A 12 -0.91 -11.65 -3.05
C VAL A 12 -0.69 -11.32 -4.52
N ILE A 13 -0.82 -10.05 -4.89
CA ILE A 13 -0.44 -9.53 -6.21
C ILE A 13 0.68 -8.51 -6.00
N ASP A 14 1.81 -8.75 -6.63
CA ASP A 14 2.99 -7.90 -6.58
C ASP A 14 2.94 -6.90 -7.74
N VAL A 15 2.76 -5.60 -7.41
CA VAL A 15 2.64 -4.55 -8.42
C VAL A 15 3.99 -4.02 -8.89
N HIS A 16 5.09 -4.36 -8.19
CA HIS A 16 6.41 -3.80 -8.44
C HIS A 16 7.47 -4.90 -8.50
N SER A 17 7.73 -5.39 -9.70
CA SER A 17 8.86 -6.28 -9.98
C SER A 17 9.50 -5.97 -11.32
N HIS A 18 10.73 -6.44 -11.52
CA HIS A 18 11.51 -6.10 -12.69
C HIS A 18 11.85 -7.31 -13.55
N ILE A 19 11.83 -7.08 -14.86
CA ILE A 19 12.41 -7.97 -15.83
C ILE A 19 13.76 -7.40 -16.27
N ILE A 20 14.78 -8.27 -16.37
CA ILE A 20 16.12 -7.94 -16.83
C ILE A 20 16.46 -8.97 -17.91
N THR A 21 16.30 -8.57 -19.18
CA THR A 21 16.53 -9.45 -20.31
C THR A 21 17.99 -9.42 -20.76
N PRO A 22 18.49 -10.49 -21.40
CA PRO A 22 19.83 -10.47 -22.01
C PRO A 22 20.01 -9.33 -23.01
N GLU A 23 18.99 -8.99 -23.79
CA GLU A 23 18.99 -7.92 -24.77
C GLU A 23 19.18 -6.55 -24.11
N PHE A 24 18.49 -6.34 -22.99
CA PHE A 24 18.64 -5.12 -22.20
C PHE A 24 20.05 -5.00 -21.62
N VAL A 25 20.55 -6.07 -21.00
CA VAL A 25 21.93 -6.09 -20.45
C VAL A 25 22.96 -5.80 -21.53
N SER A 26 22.87 -6.48 -22.68
CA SER A 26 23.82 -6.30 -23.82
C SER A 26 23.77 -4.87 -24.35
N SER A 27 22.60 -4.23 -24.43
CA SER A 27 22.47 -2.83 -24.83
C SER A 27 23.20 -1.91 -23.86
N LEU A 28 22.97 -2.04 -22.57
CA LEU A 28 23.64 -1.21 -21.55
C LEU A 28 25.16 -1.45 -21.51
N GLU A 29 25.59 -2.69 -21.69
CA GLU A 29 27.00 -3.05 -21.74
C GLU A 29 27.70 -2.37 -22.95
N SER A 30 27.09 -2.43 -24.15
CA SER A 30 27.61 -1.78 -25.34
C SER A 30 27.69 -0.26 -25.20
N GLU A 31 26.86 0.35 -24.39
CA GLU A 31 26.81 1.78 -24.08
C GLU A 31 27.69 2.19 -22.90
N GLY A 32 28.30 1.22 -22.19
CA GLY A 32 29.06 1.47 -20.96
C GLY A 32 28.21 1.96 -19.77
N ARG A 33 26.93 1.60 -19.74
CA ARG A 33 25.91 2.13 -18.81
C ARG A 33 25.45 1.16 -17.72
N LEU A 34 26.08 -0.01 -17.60
CA LEU A 34 25.68 -1.03 -16.59
C LEU A 34 25.70 -0.52 -15.15
N MET A 35 26.50 0.51 -14.87
CA MET A 35 26.65 1.12 -13.54
C MET A 35 26.04 2.51 -13.44
N ASP A 36 25.17 2.90 -14.36
CA ASP A 36 24.58 4.23 -14.38
C ASP A 36 23.84 4.62 -13.10
N GLU A 37 23.16 3.65 -12.48
CA GLU A 37 22.41 3.85 -11.22
C GLU A 37 23.29 3.65 -9.96
N GLY A 38 24.59 3.38 -10.14
CA GLY A 38 25.56 3.25 -9.05
C GLY A 38 25.68 1.86 -8.45
N PHE A 39 25.01 0.85 -9.01
CA PHE A 39 25.09 -0.56 -8.62
C PHE A 39 24.86 -1.48 -9.84
N PRO A 40 25.38 -2.73 -9.81
CA PRO A 40 25.20 -3.65 -10.91
C PRO A 40 23.76 -4.15 -11.01
N LEU A 41 23.32 -4.46 -12.24
CA LEU A 41 22.05 -5.14 -12.43
C LEU A 41 22.06 -6.52 -11.76
N PRO A 42 21.00 -6.88 -11.03
CA PRO A 42 20.88 -8.22 -10.48
C PRO A 42 20.71 -9.27 -11.59
N LYS A 43 21.10 -10.49 -11.30
CA LYS A 43 20.80 -11.62 -12.17
C LYS A 43 19.29 -11.91 -12.13
N TYR A 44 18.72 -12.14 -13.29
CA TYR A 44 17.31 -12.45 -13.43
C TYR A 44 17.09 -13.64 -14.34
N ASP A 45 16.23 -14.53 -13.96
CA ASP A 45 15.59 -15.55 -14.77
C ASP A 45 14.16 -15.78 -14.31
N ILE A 46 13.30 -16.12 -15.26
CA ILE A 46 11.88 -16.27 -15.03
C ILE A 46 11.53 -17.43 -14.10
N GLU A 47 12.28 -18.52 -14.16
CA GLU A 47 12.06 -19.72 -13.35
C GLU A 47 12.35 -19.43 -11.87
N SER A 48 13.40 -18.67 -11.59
CA SER A 48 13.71 -18.23 -10.21
C SER A 48 12.63 -17.29 -9.67
N HIS A 49 12.09 -16.40 -10.53
CA HIS A 49 10.99 -15.52 -10.15
C HIS A 49 9.73 -16.33 -9.80
N LEU A 50 9.36 -17.28 -10.65
CA LEU A 50 8.20 -18.17 -10.40
C LEU A 50 8.37 -18.99 -9.12
N ARG A 51 9.56 -19.56 -8.90
CA ARG A 51 9.84 -20.32 -7.65
C ARG A 51 9.64 -19.46 -6.41
N TRP A 52 10.20 -18.23 -6.41
CA TRP A 52 10.00 -17.30 -5.30
C TRP A 52 8.52 -16.94 -5.12
N MET A 53 7.81 -16.64 -6.19
CA MET A 53 6.37 -16.35 -6.13
C MET A 53 5.59 -17.51 -5.49
N ASP A 54 5.89 -18.75 -5.88
CA ASP A 54 5.24 -19.95 -5.33
C ASP A 54 5.57 -20.15 -3.84
N GLU A 55 6.84 -19.93 -3.46
CA GLU A 55 7.29 -20.05 -2.07
C GLU A 55 6.56 -19.09 -1.13
N VAL A 56 6.31 -17.84 -1.56
CA VAL A 56 5.74 -16.80 -0.69
C VAL A 56 4.24 -16.58 -0.86
N GLY A 57 3.63 -17.26 -1.85
CA GLY A 57 2.21 -17.15 -2.18
C GLY A 57 1.86 -15.89 -2.98
N VAL A 58 2.78 -15.38 -3.80
CA VAL A 58 2.50 -14.34 -4.81
C VAL A 58 1.87 -15.03 -6.02
N GLN A 59 0.61 -14.71 -6.27
CA GLN A 59 -0.14 -15.30 -7.39
C GLN A 59 0.25 -14.66 -8.72
N THR A 60 0.32 -13.33 -8.74
CA THR A 60 0.59 -12.54 -9.95
C THR A 60 1.63 -11.48 -9.65
N SER A 61 2.57 -11.26 -10.55
CA SER A 61 3.58 -10.19 -10.46
C SER A 61 3.53 -9.31 -11.72
N VAL A 62 3.70 -7.99 -11.54
CA VAL A 62 3.71 -7.02 -12.63
C VAL A 62 5.16 -6.76 -13.04
N LEU A 63 5.51 -7.16 -14.26
CA LEU A 63 6.84 -6.98 -14.80
C LEU A 63 7.04 -5.57 -15.36
N MET A 64 8.13 -4.94 -14.97
CA MET A 64 8.60 -3.67 -15.52
C MET A 64 10.06 -3.80 -15.95
N LEU A 65 10.44 -3.13 -17.05
CA LEU A 65 11.84 -3.05 -17.41
C LEU A 65 12.62 -2.30 -16.31
N ALA A 66 13.75 -2.88 -15.92
CA ALA A 66 14.63 -2.31 -14.89
C ALA A 66 15.19 -0.92 -15.29
N ALA A 67 15.79 -0.20 -14.33
CA ALA A 67 16.61 0.97 -14.58
C ALA A 67 18.06 0.56 -14.93
N PRO A 68 18.81 1.37 -15.71
CA PRO A 68 18.42 2.64 -16.34
C PRO A 68 17.56 2.47 -17.59
N GLN A 69 16.94 3.54 -18.07
CA GLN A 69 16.16 3.53 -19.32
C GLN A 69 17.08 3.21 -20.51
N PRO A 70 16.73 2.25 -21.41
CA PRO A 70 17.46 2.02 -22.65
C PRO A 70 17.47 3.28 -23.53
N SER A 71 18.58 3.54 -24.22
CA SER A 71 18.69 4.68 -25.13
C SER A 71 17.98 4.40 -26.47
N SER A 72 17.94 3.14 -26.91
CA SER A 72 17.36 2.71 -28.17
C SER A 72 15.87 2.38 -28.07
N ALA A 73 15.04 3.02 -28.91
CA ALA A 73 13.63 2.68 -29.03
C ALA A 73 13.40 1.23 -29.50
N GLU A 74 14.32 0.67 -30.26
CA GLU A 74 14.25 -0.72 -30.72
C GLU A 74 14.45 -1.68 -29.55
N VAL A 75 15.43 -1.42 -28.67
CA VAL A 75 15.65 -2.21 -27.46
C VAL A 75 14.46 -2.12 -26.54
N VAL A 76 13.84 -0.94 -26.37
CA VAL A 76 12.61 -0.78 -25.60
C VAL A 76 11.49 -1.67 -26.15
N ARG A 77 11.26 -1.64 -27.46
CA ARG A 77 10.25 -2.48 -28.12
C ARG A 77 10.51 -3.96 -27.95
N GLN A 78 11.74 -4.42 -28.18
CA GLN A 78 12.11 -5.83 -28.00
C GLN A 78 11.81 -6.31 -26.56
N ASN A 79 12.11 -5.50 -25.56
CA ASN A 79 11.83 -5.84 -24.18
C ASN A 79 10.33 -5.88 -23.88
N ASN A 80 9.53 -4.96 -24.42
CA ASN A 80 8.08 -5.00 -24.32
C ASN A 80 7.48 -6.25 -24.95
N GLU A 81 7.99 -6.67 -26.11
CA GLU A 81 7.57 -7.90 -26.79
C GLU A 81 7.95 -9.17 -26.02
N ILE A 82 9.13 -9.17 -25.36
CA ILE A 82 9.53 -10.27 -24.46
C ILE A 82 8.59 -10.33 -23.25
N ALA A 83 8.31 -9.22 -22.62
CA ALA A 83 7.38 -9.17 -21.48
C ALA A 83 5.97 -9.64 -21.87
N ALA A 84 5.47 -9.22 -23.04
CA ALA A 84 4.21 -9.69 -23.61
C ALA A 84 4.21 -11.20 -23.88
N ARG A 85 5.33 -11.78 -24.32
CA ARG A 85 5.49 -13.21 -24.49
C ARG A 85 5.42 -13.94 -23.16
N ILE A 86 6.14 -13.47 -22.15
CA ILE A 86 6.11 -14.06 -20.80
C ILE A 86 4.69 -14.05 -20.24
N LYS A 87 3.96 -12.95 -20.36
CA LYS A 87 2.55 -12.88 -19.94
C LYS A 87 1.68 -13.96 -20.62
N ARG A 88 1.89 -14.24 -21.93
CA ARG A 88 1.15 -15.27 -22.64
C ARG A 88 1.55 -16.70 -22.25
N ASP A 89 2.86 -16.91 -22.03
CA ASP A 89 3.42 -18.24 -21.74
C ASP A 89 3.09 -18.68 -20.30
N TYR A 90 2.88 -17.70 -19.39
CA TYR A 90 2.52 -17.95 -17.98
C TYR A 90 1.21 -17.24 -17.59
N PRO A 91 0.06 -17.66 -18.12
CA PRO A 91 -1.21 -16.97 -17.94
C PRO A 91 -1.61 -16.89 -16.46
N GLY A 92 -1.98 -15.69 -16.01
CA GLY A 92 -2.36 -15.42 -14.62
C GLY A 92 -1.18 -15.24 -13.65
N ARG A 93 0.07 -15.54 -14.09
CA ARG A 93 1.26 -15.35 -13.25
C ARG A 93 1.92 -14.00 -13.47
N PHE A 94 1.84 -13.45 -14.66
CA PHE A 94 2.44 -12.17 -14.98
C PHE A 94 1.48 -11.23 -15.70
N LEU A 95 1.51 -9.98 -15.27
CA LEU A 95 1.11 -8.79 -16.00
C LEU A 95 2.37 -8.04 -16.42
N PHE A 96 2.28 -7.04 -17.30
CA PHE A 96 3.43 -6.19 -17.59
C PHE A 96 3.05 -4.75 -17.88
N CYS A 97 3.92 -3.83 -17.46
CA CYS A 97 3.88 -2.43 -17.82
C CYS A 97 5.00 -2.14 -18.82
N ALA A 98 4.63 -1.66 -20.00
CA ALA A 98 5.56 -1.40 -21.08
C ALA A 98 6.41 -0.17 -20.80
N ALA A 99 7.71 -0.22 -21.13
CA ALA A 99 8.59 0.93 -21.12
C ALA A 99 8.36 1.78 -22.39
N LEU A 100 8.68 3.07 -22.33
CA LEU A 100 8.57 4.00 -23.47
C LEU A 100 9.93 4.62 -23.81
N PRO A 101 10.24 4.83 -25.08
CA PRO A 101 11.53 5.36 -25.52
C PRO A 101 11.61 6.89 -25.40
N LEU A 102 11.41 7.42 -24.18
CA LEU A 102 11.67 8.82 -23.88
C LEU A 102 13.19 9.11 -23.93
N PRO A 103 13.60 10.34 -24.23
CA PRO A 103 12.82 11.57 -24.31
C PRO A 103 12.14 11.84 -25.67
N ASP A 104 12.21 10.94 -26.64
CA ASP A 104 11.53 11.12 -27.93
C ASP A 104 10.03 10.90 -27.76
N VAL A 105 9.28 11.99 -27.58
CA VAL A 105 7.83 11.94 -27.31
C VAL A 105 7.05 11.30 -28.46
N SER A 106 7.45 11.50 -29.72
CA SER A 106 6.76 10.91 -30.87
C SER A 106 6.91 9.39 -30.91
N LYS A 107 8.12 8.88 -30.65
CA LYS A 107 8.35 7.44 -30.52
C LYS A 107 7.68 6.87 -29.29
N ALA A 108 7.68 7.60 -28.15
CA ALA A 108 7.01 7.19 -26.94
C ALA A 108 5.50 7.04 -27.13
N ILE A 109 4.85 7.96 -27.86
CA ILE A 109 3.44 7.85 -28.22
C ILE A 109 3.18 6.61 -29.10
N SER A 110 3.99 6.43 -30.14
CA SER A 110 3.85 5.29 -31.05
C SER A 110 4.01 3.96 -30.31
N GLU A 111 4.99 3.88 -29.41
CA GLU A 111 5.24 2.70 -28.58
C GLU A 111 4.11 2.47 -27.56
N ALA A 112 3.58 3.52 -26.91
CA ALA A 112 2.47 3.41 -25.97
C ALA A 112 1.22 2.84 -26.65
N ILE A 113 0.90 3.31 -27.85
CA ILE A 113 -0.22 2.81 -28.65
C ILE A 113 0.00 1.33 -29.00
N TYR A 114 1.20 0.99 -29.51
CA TYR A 114 1.53 -0.39 -29.86
C TYR A 114 1.47 -1.32 -28.64
N ALA A 115 2.05 -0.92 -27.54
CA ALA A 115 2.09 -1.72 -26.33
C ALA A 115 0.69 -1.97 -25.75
N LEU A 116 -0.14 -0.92 -25.60
CA LEU A 116 -1.48 -1.05 -25.04
C LEU A 116 -2.46 -1.72 -26.01
N ASP A 117 -2.45 -1.28 -27.28
CA ASP A 117 -3.46 -1.71 -28.26
C ASP A 117 -3.15 -3.06 -28.91
N THR A 118 -1.85 -3.38 -29.13
CA THR A 118 -1.40 -4.60 -29.84
C THR A 118 -0.86 -5.65 -28.89
N LEU A 119 0.15 -5.30 -28.07
CA LEU A 119 0.77 -6.25 -27.15
C LEU A 119 -0.10 -6.55 -25.92
N LYS A 120 -1.16 -5.76 -25.69
CA LYS A 120 -2.06 -5.87 -24.53
C LYS A 120 -1.30 -5.72 -23.21
N ALA A 121 -0.39 -4.71 -23.18
CA ALA A 121 0.22 -4.28 -21.92
C ALA A 121 -0.86 -3.88 -20.92
N ASP A 122 -0.66 -4.21 -19.67
CA ASP A 122 -1.60 -3.89 -18.60
C ASP A 122 -1.44 -2.44 -18.12
N GLY A 123 -0.29 -1.84 -18.41
CA GLY A 123 0.02 -0.46 -18.11
C GLY A 123 1.30 0.02 -18.78
N ILE A 124 1.77 1.18 -18.33
CA ILE A 124 2.99 1.82 -18.82
C ILE A 124 3.93 2.09 -17.63
N LYS A 125 5.20 1.76 -17.79
CA LYS A 125 6.27 2.18 -16.86
C LYS A 125 6.86 3.50 -17.35
N LEU A 126 6.90 4.51 -16.49
CA LEU A 126 7.58 5.78 -16.74
C LEU A 126 8.70 6.04 -15.73
N ALA A 127 9.84 6.47 -16.24
CA ALA A 127 10.91 7.00 -15.41
C ALA A 127 10.53 8.37 -14.83
N THR A 128 11.03 8.71 -13.65
CA THR A 128 10.80 10.02 -13.02
C THR A 128 11.34 11.18 -13.84
N ASN A 129 12.47 10.94 -14.51
CA ASN A 129 13.05 11.82 -15.52
C ASN A 129 13.79 10.99 -16.55
N VAL A 130 14.01 11.56 -17.75
CA VAL A 130 14.93 11.04 -18.77
C VAL A 130 15.69 12.24 -19.34
N GLY A 131 17.02 12.23 -19.22
CA GLY A 131 17.85 13.36 -19.66
C GLY A 131 17.54 14.68 -18.92
N GLY A 132 17.08 14.62 -17.67
CA GLY A 132 16.68 15.79 -16.90
C GLY A 132 15.29 16.33 -17.25
N GLN A 133 14.56 15.73 -18.19
CA GLN A 133 13.16 16.04 -18.46
C GLN A 133 12.26 15.27 -17.49
N TYR A 134 11.72 15.97 -16.51
CA TYR A 134 10.83 15.39 -15.48
C TYR A 134 9.41 15.21 -15.97
N LEU A 135 8.74 14.20 -15.42
CA LEU A 135 7.30 14.05 -15.59
C LEU A 135 6.57 15.32 -15.14
N GLY A 136 5.56 15.71 -15.90
CA GLY A 136 4.87 16.99 -15.75
C GLY A 136 5.43 18.11 -16.62
N SER A 137 6.52 17.91 -17.35
CA SER A 137 6.98 18.85 -18.37
C SER A 137 5.94 18.99 -19.48
N PRO A 138 5.68 20.23 -19.99
CA PRO A 138 4.64 20.47 -21.01
C PRO A 138 4.83 19.66 -22.30
N GLU A 139 6.05 19.35 -22.65
CA GLU A 139 6.42 18.53 -23.81
C GLU A 139 5.81 17.12 -23.77
N LEU A 140 5.46 16.64 -22.54
CA LEU A 140 4.84 15.33 -22.33
C LEU A 140 3.32 15.38 -22.38
N ASP A 141 2.68 16.55 -22.52
CA ASP A 141 1.23 16.68 -22.47
C ASP A 141 0.52 15.84 -23.56
N THR A 142 1.09 15.76 -24.76
CA THR A 142 0.54 14.91 -25.83
C THR A 142 0.60 13.42 -25.48
N LEU A 143 1.68 12.97 -24.84
CA LEU A 143 1.78 11.61 -24.33
C LEU A 143 0.74 11.34 -23.22
N PHE A 144 0.60 12.25 -22.26
CA PHE A 144 -0.41 12.12 -21.22
C PHE A 144 -1.84 12.10 -21.78
N SER A 145 -2.13 12.87 -22.85
CA SER A 145 -3.43 12.81 -23.53
C SER A 145 -3.70 11.42 -24.10
N VAL A 146 -2.75 10.82 -24.81
CA VAL A 146 -2.87 9.49 -25.42
C VAL A 146 -3.06 8.40 -24.34
N LEU A 147 -2.33 8.50 -23.21
CA LEU A 147 -2.48 7.60 -22.07
C LEU A 147 -3.83 7.78 -21.37
N ASN A 148 -4.30 9.01 -21.26
CA ASN A 148 -5.60 9.33 -20.66
C ASN A 148 -6.78 8.77 -21.46
N GLU A 149 -6.73 8.84 -22.79
CA GLU A 149 -7.74 8.24 -23.68
C GLU A 149 -7.86 6.73 -23.47
N ARG A 150 -6.73 6.07 -23.18
CA ARG A 150 -6.64 4.62 -22.95
C ARG A 150 -6.83 4.22 -21.49
N ARG A 151 -7.09 5.17 -20.60
CA ARG A 151 -7.22 4.94 -19.15
C ARG A 151 -6.04 4.17 -18.57
N ALA A 152 -4.85 4.48 -19.06
CA ALA A 152 -3.65 3.73 -18.73
C ALA A 152 -3.34 3.77 -17.23
N VAL A 153 -2.91 2.62 -16.70
CA VAL A 153 -2.21 2.55 -15.43
C VAL A 153 -0.74 2.88 -15.70
N ILE A 154 -0.21 3.82 -14.95
CA ILE A 154 1.19 4.25 -15.04
C ILE A 154 1.88 3.84 -13.75
N ILE A 155 2.93 3.02 -13.85
CA ILE A 155 3.83 2.76 -12.72
C ILE A 155 5.05 3.64 -12.89
N LEU A 156 5.30 4.49 -11.90
CA LEU A 156 6.54 5.28 -11.86
C LEU A 156 7.69 4.41 -11.39
N HIS A 157 8.87 4.66 -11.93
CA HIS A 157 10.10 4.11 -11.36
C HIS A 157 11.17 5.19 -11.32
N PRO A 158 11.83 5.41 -10.19
CA PRO A 158 12.89 6.41 -10.10
C PRO A 158 14.07 6.06 -11.00
N HIS A 159 14.70 7.10 -11.50
CA HIS A 159 16.00 7.07 -12.16
C HIS A 159 16.94 8.01 -11.42
N ARG A 160 18.22 7.88 -11.70
CA ARG A 160 19.22 8.83 -11.21
C ARG A 160 18.83 10.27 -11.56
N PRO A 161 19.17 11.25 -10.71
CA PRO A 161 19.03 12.66 -11.09
C PRO A 161 19.93 12.99 -12.29
N GLU A 162 19.48 13.89 -13.15
CA GLU A 162 20.32 14.39 -14.25
C GLU A 162 20.32 15.92 -14.23
N PRO A 163 21.49 16.54 -14.07
CA PRO A 163 22.80 15.92 -13.86
C PRO A 163 22.98 15.32 -12.46
N VAL A 164 23.74 14.23 -12.36
CA VAL A 164 24.11 13.65 -11.07
C VAL A 164 25.14 14.56 -10.37
N ASN A 165 24.86 14.98 -9.15
CA ASN A 165 25.86 15.64 -8.34
C ASN A 165 26.79 14.61 -7.67
N ARG A 166 27.90 14.33 -8.30
CA ARG A 166 28.88 13.35 -7.80
C ARG A 166 29.70 13.79 -6.59
N GLN A 167 29.49 15.01 -6.07
CA GLN A 167 30.12 15.47 -4.83
C GLN A 167 29.29 15.14 -3.59
N VAL A 168 28.05 14.69 -3.78
CA VAL A 168 27.14 14.29 -2.71
C VAL A 168 26.99 12.77 -2.75
N MET A 169 27.02 12.13 -1.58
CA MET A 169 26.83 10.67 -1.41
C MET A 169 27.76 9.82 -2.31
N GLN A 170 29.03 10.21 -2.44
CA GLN A 170 29.98 9.65 -3.43
C GLN A 170 30.19 8.14 -3.35
N GLN A 171 29.97 7.53 -2.17
CA GLN A 171 30.17 6.10 -1.92
C GLN A 171 28.85 5.35 -1.69
N THR A 172 27.74 6.00 -1.96
CA THR A 172 26.40 5.45 -1.69
C THR A 172 25.67 5.23 -3.00
N PRO A 173 25.10 4.04 -3.25
CA PRO A 173 24.24 3.81 -4.40
C PRO A 173 23.09 4.81 -4.44
N LEU A 174 22.79 5.33 -5.64
CA LEU A 174 21.74 6.35 -5.83
C LEU A 174 20.37 5.87 -5.35
N ALA A 175 20.10 4.58 -5.45
CA ALA A 175 18.86 3.97 -4.98
C ALA A 175 18.59 4.16 -3.48
N MET A 176 19.63 4.36 -2.64
CA MET A 176 19.42 4.50 -1.19
C MET A 176 18.72 5.79 -0.81
N GLN A 177 18.90 6.88 -1.56
CA GLN A 177 18.33 8.18 -1.22
C GLN A 177 17.84 8.96 -2.44
N GLU A 178 18.64 9.03 -3.52
CA GLU A 178 18.29 9.86 -4.69
C GLU A 178 16.98 9.38 -5.34
N TYR A 179 16.69 8.08 -5.36
CA TYR A 179 15.45 7.55 -5.90
C TYR A 179 14.21 8.10 -5.19
N LEU A 180 14.27 8.28 -3.87
CA LEU A 180 13.16 8.89 -3.13
C LEU A 180 13.03 10.38 -3.45
N SER A 181 14.16 11.08 -3.61
CA SER A 181 14.19 12.49 -4.03
C SER A 181 13.61 12.66 -5.43
N GLU A 182 14.00 11.81 -6.38
CA GLU A 182 13.55 11.86 -7.77
C GLU A 182 12.05 11.57 -7.92
N THR A 183 11.56 10.54 -7.22
CA THR A 183 10.13 10.26 -7.16
C THR A 183 9.35 11.45 -6.62
N THR A 184 9.82 12.03 -5.52
CA THR A 184 9.16 13.21 -4.91
C THR A 184 9.17 14.39 -5.84
N ARG A 185 10.28 14.65 -6.54
CA ARG A 185 10.43 15.76 -7.49
C ARG A 185 9.48 15.62 -8.67
N ALA A 186 9.44 14.43 -9.29
CA ALA A 186 8.58 14.15 -10.44
C ALA A 186 7.08 14.29 -10.08
N VAL A 187 6.63 13.67 -9.01
CA VAL A 187 5.22 13.73 -8.58
C VAL A 187 4.83 15.14 -8.15
N SER A 188 5.69 15.85 -7.41
CA SER A 188 5.45 17.24 -7.04
C SER A 188 5.34 18.17 -8.26
N ASN A 189 6.15 17.92 -9.31
CA ASN A 189 6.06 18.65 -10.58
C ASN A 189 4.72 18.38 -11.29
N MET A 190 4.31 17.11 -11.36
CA MET A 190 3.01 16.72 -11.96
C MET A 190 1.83 17.40 -11.21
N ILE A 191 1.86 17.40 -9.88
CA ILE A 191 0.83 18.05 -9.04
C ILE A 191 0.81 19.56 -9.28
N SER A 192 1.97 20.22 -9.21
CA SER A 192 2.07 21.69 -9.38
C SER A 192 1.61 22.16 -10.75
N ARG A 193 1.66 21.30 -11.77
CA ARG A 193 1.21 21.56 -13.14
C ARG A 193 -0.17 21.01 -13.45
N ASN A 194 -0.87 20.50 -12.44
CA ASN A 194 -2.21 19.91 -12.59
C ASN A 194 -2.29 18.81 -13.66
N VAL A 195 -1.22 18.04 -13.88
CA VAL A 195 -1.21 16.98 -14.90
C VAL A 195 -2.29 15.95 -14.61
N LEU A 196 -2.36 15.51 -13.35
CA LEU A 196 -3.26 14.43 -12.94
C LEU A 196 -4.73 14.88 -12.84
N SER A 197 -4.99 16.16 -12.60
CA SER A 197 -6.35 16.71 -12.66
C SER A 197 -6.82 16.93 -14.11
N ARG A 198 -5.93 17.30 -15.03
CA ARG A 198 -6.23 17.41 -16.46
C ARG A 198 -6.42 16.06 -17.14
N TYR A 199 -5.64 15.08 -16.76
CA TYR A 199 -5.64 13.72 -17.31
C TYR A 199 -6.14 12.70 -16.26
N ASN A 200 -7.37 12.88 -15.81
CA ASN A 200 -7.94 12.22 -14.63
C ASN A 200 -8.38 10.76 -14.86
N ASN A 201 -8.33 10.26 -16.09
CA ASN A 201 -8.60 8.85 -16.38
C ASN A 201 -7.39 7.94 -16.12
N ILE A 202 -6.17 8.50 -16.17
CA ILE A 202 -4.98 7.73 -15.80
C ILE A 202 -4.95 7.45 -14.30
N LYS A 203 -4.30 6.37 -13.92
CA LYS A 203 -3.97 6.03 -12.53
C LYS A 203 -2.47 5.91 -12.42
N VAL A 204 -1.88 6.51 -11.40
CA VAL A 204 -0.43 6.54 -11.24
C VAL A 204 -0.03 5.83 -9.95
N VAL A 205 0.81 4.81 -10.07
CA VAL A 205 1.41 4.11 -8.93
C VAL A 205 2.76 4.77 -8.62
N VAL A 206 2.85 5.33 -7.44
CA VAL A 206 4.06 5.97 -6.90
C VAL A 206 4.82 4.95 -6.07
N PRO A 207 6.08 4.65 -6.39
CA PRO A 207 6.84 3.60 -5.72
C PRO A 207 7.34 4.00 -4.32
N HIS A 208 7.84 2.98 -3.60
CA HIS A 208 8.62 3.10 -2.37
C HIS A 208 7.91 3.90 -1.26
N CYS A 209 6.69 3.48 -0.91
CA CYS A 209 5.85 4.11 0.13
C CYS A 209 5.62 5.61 -0.11
N GLY A 210 5.54 6.04 -1.39
CA GLY A 210 5.33 7.45 -1.74
C GLY A 210 6.54 8.35 -1.52
N ALA A 211 7.72 7.77 -1.28
CA ALA A 211 8.98 8.50 -1.11
C ALA A 211 8.88 9.60 -0.01
N TYR A 212 9.25 10.85 -0.32
CA TYR A 212 9.12 11.98 0.62
C TYR A 212 7.82 12.78 0.44
N LEU A 213 6.86 12.31 -0.35
CA LEU A 213 5.58 13.00 -0.57
C LEU A 213 4.78 13.25 0.71
N PRO A 214 4.77 12.35 1.72
CA PRO A 214 4.11 12.63 2.99
C PRO A 214 4.59 13.88 3.71
N LEU A 215 5.85 14.29 3.49
CA LEU A 215 6.42 15.53 4.01
C LEU A 215 6.24 16.71 3.03
N ALA A 216 6.39 16.44 1.73
CA ALA A 216 6.36 17.47 0.69
C ALA A 216 4.96 18.05 0.48
N ILE A 217 3.93 17.20 0.36
CA ILE A 217 2.56 17.62 0.03
C ILE A 217 1.96 18.55 1.08
N PRO A 218 1.99 18.26 2.40
CA PRO A 218 1.47 19.19 3.40
C PRO A 218 2.18 20.55 3.35
N ARG A 219 3.50 20.56 3.14
CA ARG A 219 4.27 21.79 2.98
C ARG A 219 3.84 22.58 1.73
N MET A 220 3.70 21.90 0.59
CA MET A 220 3.24 22.53 -0.65
C MET A 220 1.85 23.16 -0.45
N LYS A 221 0.90 22.39 0.13
CA LYS A 221 -0.46 22.88 0.42
C LYS A 221 -0.45 24.14 1.30
N SER A 222 0.38 24.14 2.36
CA SER A 222 0.42 25.29 3.29
C SER A 222 1.04 26.54 2.68
N LEU A 223 1.98 26.40 1.74
CA LEU A 223 2.66 27.54 1.10
C LEU A 223 1.89 28.07 -0.14
N THR A 224 1.11 27.25 -0.81
CA THR A 224 0.41 27.59 -2.05
C THR A 224 -0.39 28.91 -1.95
N PRO A 225 -1.20 29.18 -0.91
CA PRO A 225 -1.96 30.43 -0.84
C PRO A 225 -1.07 31.69 -0.84
N VAL A 226 0.06 31.64 -0.13
CA VAL A 226 1.02 32.76 -0.09
C VAL A 226 1.71 32.93 -1.44
N MET A 227 2.08 31.84 -2.10
CA MET A 227 2.73 31.89 -3.41
C MET A 227 1.76 32.37 -4.50
N GLN A 228 0.48 32.02 -4.42
CA GLN A 228 -0.57 32.50 -5.31
C GLN A 228 -0.82 34.00 -5.12
N ALA A 229 -0.92 34.46 -3.88
CA ALA A 229 -1.08 35.90 -3.59
C ALA A 229 0.07 36.73 -4.18
N ASN A 230 1.27 36.17 -4.25
CA ASN A 230 2.46 36.78 -4.85
C ASN A 230 2.62 36.44 -6.36
N LYS A 231 1.63 35.81 -6.99
CA LYS A 231 1.65 35.41 -8.44
C LYS A 231 2.84 34.53 -8.82
N MET A 232 3.39 33.79 -7.89
CA MET A 232 4.52 32.87 -8.13
C MET A 232 4.08 31.50 -8.63
N VAL A 233 2.87 31.08 -8.29
CA VAL A 233 2.26 29.82 -8.77
C VAL A 233 0.81 30.07 -9.17
N GLY A 234 0.31 29.26 -10.12
CA GLY A 234 -1.09 29.21 -10.50
C GLY A 234 -1.97 28.47 -9.50
N GLU A 235 -3.20 28.25 -9.86
CA GLU A 235 -4.11 27.37 -9.11
C GLU A 235 -3.62 25.91 -9.17
N ILE A 236 -3.64 25.21 -8.03
CA ILE A 236 -3.25 23.80 -7.92
C ILE A 236 -4.42 23.05 -7.29
N ASP A 237 -5.00 22.13 -8.05
CA ASP A 237 -6.06 21.24 -7.58
C ASP A 237 -5.44 20.00 -6.90
N TYR A 238 -5.09 20.12 -5.63
CA TYR A 238 -4.50 19.04 -4.87
C TYR A 238 -5.40 17.82 -4.76
N GLU A 239 -6.71 18.02 -4.59
CA GLU A 239 -7.65 16.92 -4.41
C GLU A 239 -7.75 16.07 -5.68
N ALA A 240 -8.00 16.70 -6.84
CA ALA A 240 -8.08 15.98 -8.10
C ALA A 240 -6.76 15.29 -8.47
N ASN A 241 -5.61 15.95 -8.21
CA ASN A 241 -4.30 15.34 -8.47
C ASN A 241 -4.04 14.13 -7.57
N LEU A 242 -4.29 14.23 -6.26
CA LEU A 242 -4.01 13.15 -5.31
C LEU A 242 -4.94 11.94 -5.47
N ARG A 243 -6.18 12.17 -5.91
CA ARG A 243 -7.18 11.10 -6.10
C ARG A 243 -6.77 10.05 -7.12
N THR A 244 -5.89 10.36 -8.07
CA THR A 244 -5.42 9.43 -9.09
C THR A 244 -4.18 8.66 -8.69
N LEU A 245 -3.57 9.00 -7.54
CA LEU A 245 -2.35 8.38 -7.05
C LEU A 245 -2.64 7.11 -6.24
N TYR A 246 -1.91 6.08 -6.52
CA TYR A 246 -1.76 4.85 -5.76
C TYR A 246 -0.32 4.75 -5.29
N TYR A 247 -0.05 3.94 -4.28
CA TYR A 247 1.29 3.86 -3.70
C TYR A 247 1.66 2.41 -3.45
N ASP A 248 2.78 1.95 -4.02
CA ASP A 248 3.29 0.65 -3.66
C ASP A 248 4.13 0.70 -2.38
N LEU A 249 4.27 -0.45 -1.76
CA LEU A 249 4.98 -0.61 -0.50
C LEU A 249 6.36 -1.26 -0.71
N ALA A 250 6.92 -1.22 -1.93
CA ALA A 250 8.20 -1.82 -2.25
C ALA A 250 9.36 -1.17 -1.48
N GLY A 251 10.34 -1.97 -1.12
CA GLY A 251 11.66 -1.55 -0.66
C GLY A 251 11.73 -0.79 0.68
N ALA A 252 10.78 0.07 1.00
CA ALA A 252 10.88 1.01 2.11
C ALA A 252 9.75 0.88 3.15
N HIS A 253 8.99 -0.22 3.15
CA HIS A 253 7.88 -0.35 4.07
C HIS A 253 8.33 -0.69 5.50
N SER A 254 7.91 0.13 6.42
CA SER A 254 7.89 -0.13 7.86
C SER A 254 6.53 0.33 8.40
N PRO A 255 6.16 -0.07 9.62
CA PRO A 255 4.97 0.48 10.27
C PRO A 255 4.93 2.02 10.23
N GLU A 256 6.06 2.66 10.49
CA GLU A 256 6.19 4.12 10.53
C GLU A 256 6.02 4.76 9.15
N THR A 257 6.64 4.19 8.11
CA THR A 257 6.50 4.72 6.74
C THR A 257 5.07 4.56 6.21
N ILE A 258 4.39 3.46 6.52
CA ILE A 258 2.98 3.26 6.16
C ILE A 258 2.09 4.26 6.89
N ARG A 259 2.27 4.48 8.21
CA ARG A 259 1.51 5.50 8.96
C ARG A 259 1.76 6.90 8.41
N MET A 260 2.99 7.22 8.06
CA MET A 260 3.33 8.51 7.44
C MET A 260 2.63 8.66 6.08
N LEU A 261 2.65 7.62 5.24
CA LEU A 261 1.97 7.63 3.94
C LEU A 261 0.46 7.84 4.10
N LEU A 262 -0.16 7.23 5.10
CA LEU A 262 -1.60 7.39 5.39
C LEU A 262 -2.00 8.81 5.85
N THR A 263 -1.05 9.73 6.04
CA THR A 263 -1.37 11.15 6.24
C THR A 263 -1.81 11.87 4.95
N ILE A 264 -1.49 11.31 3.79
CA ILE A 264 -1.79 11.91 2.48
C ILE A 264 -2.68 11.03 1.59
N THR A 265 -2.99 9.80 2.00
CA THR A 265 -3.82 8.86 1.26
C THR A 265 -4.62 7.96 2.20
N THR A 266 -5.32 6.98 1.64
CA THR A 266 -6.10 5.99 2.39
C THR A 266 -5.66 4.57 2.03
N PRO A 267 -5.96 3.54 2.84
CA PRO A 267 -5.59 2.15 2.56
C PRO A 267 -6.09 1.61 1.22
N ASN A 268 -7.15 2.21 0.66
CA ASN A 268 -7.70 1.86 -0.66
C ASN A 268 -6.76 2.18 -1.83
N HIS A 269 -5.71 2.93 -1.58
CA HIS A 269 -4.70 3.34 -2.55
C HIS A 269 -3.34 2.70 -2.30
N LEU A 270 -3.23 1.81 -1.31
CA LEU A 270 -2.00 1.08 -1.02
C LEU A 270 -1.96 -0.25 -1.79
N LEU A 271 -0.79 -0.61 -2.30
CA LEU A 271 -0.54 -1.79 -3.11
C LEU A 271 0.70 -2.52 -2.59
N TYR A 272 0.69 -3.85 -2.59
CA TYR A 272 1.91 -4.60 -2.30
C TYR A 272 2.86 -4.54 -3.50
N GLY A 273 4.14 -4.25 -3.24
CA GLY A 273 5.24 -4.31 -4.20
C GLY A 273 6.48 -4.93 -3.55
N SER A 274 7.25 -5.71 -4.31
CA SER A 274 8.43 -6.42 -3.80
C SER A 274 9.75 -5.75 -4.15
N ASP A 275 9.85 -5.13 -5.32
CA ASP A 275 11.10 -4.69 -5.94
C ASP A 275 12.02 -5.86 -6.35
N TYR A 276 11.42 -7.05 -6.62
CA TYR A 276 12.17 -8.20 -7.14
C TYR A 276 12.75 -7.86 -8.52
N PRO A 277 14.01 -8.23 -8.83
CA PRO A 277 14.98 -9.00 -8.08
C PRO A 277 16.03 -8.14 -7.34
N TYR A 278 15.82 -6.84 -7.18
CA TYR A 278 16.81 -5.95 -6.56
C TYR A 278 17.01 -6.25 -5.07
N VAL A 279 16.01 -6.81 -4.44
CA VAL A 279 16.11 -7.32 -3.06
C VAL A 279 16.20 -8.85 -3.10
N ALA A 280 17.12 -9.42 -2.32
CA ALA A 280 17.33 -10.88 -2.28
C ALA A 280 16.04 -11.61 -1.87
N PRO A 281 15.69 -12.75 -2.51
CA PRO A 281 14.44 -13.48 -2.26
C PRO A 281 14.19 -13.79 -0.78
N GLN A 282 15.22 -14.16 -0.02
CA GLN A 282 15.11 -14.46 1.42
C GLN A 282 14.69 -13.22 2.25
N VAL A 283 15.21 -12.05 1.86
CA VAL A 283 14.83 -10.77 2.50
C VAL A 283 13.40 -10.42 2.16
N LEU A 284 12.98 -10.61 0.90
CA LEU A 284 11.61 -10.38 0.44
C LEU A 284 10.61 -11.30 1.15
N THR A 285 10.93 -12.58 1.32
CA THR A 285 10.12 -13.56 2.05
C THR A 285 9.86 -13.09 3.49
N GLN A 286 10.91 -12.68 4.20
CA GLN A 286 10.79 -12.16 5.56
C GLN A 286 10.04 -10.83 5.61
N SER A 287 10.26 -9.97 4.63
CA SER A 287 9.62 -8.65 4.53
C SER A 287 8.11 -8.78 4.32
N LEU A 288 7.67 -9.64 3.40
CA LEU A 288 6.26 -9.93 3.18
C LEU A 288 5.59 -10.56 4.41
N ALA A 289 6.27 -11.48 5.08
CA ALA A 289 5.75 -12.09 6.31
C ALA A 289 5.53 -11.02 7.41
N ARG A 290 6.52 -10.14 7.63
CA ARG A 290 6.39 -9.02 8.58
C ARG A 290 5.29 -8.05 8.21
N MET A 291 5.15 -7.72 6.91
CA MET A 291 4.06 -6.86 6.44
C MET A 291 2.69 -7.51 6.69
N LYS A 292 2.53 -8.79 6.36
CA LYS A 292 1.29 -9.53 6.63
C LYS A 292 0.94 -9.53 8.12
N GLN A 293 1.94 -9.68 8.99
CA GLN A 293 1.76 -9.61 10.45
C GLN A 293 1.35 -8.20 10.87
N TYR A 294 2.11 -7.19 10.48
CA TYR A 294 1.82 -5.78 10.78
C TYR A 294 0.40 -5.36 10.35
N LEU A 295 0.01 -5.70 9.12
CA LEU A 295 -1.35 -5.40 8.63
C LEU A 295 -2.44 -6.14 9.40
N SER A 296 -2.13 -7.24 10.10
CA SER A 296 -3.08 -7.95 10.97
C SER A 296 -3.15 -7.34 12.36
N ASP A 297 -2.03 -6.86 12.87
CA ASP A 297 -1.89 -6.37 14.25
C ASP A 297 -2.39 -4.92 14.40
N GLU A 298 -2.30 -4.12 13.33
CA GLU A 298 -2.82 -2.75 13.33
C GLU A 298 -4.32 -2.75 13.03
N TYR A 299 -5.11 -2.44 14.04
CA TYR A 299 -6.57 -2.46 13.98
C TYR A 299 -7.16 -1.72 12.77
N ASP A 300 -6.69 -0.52 12.51
CA ASP A 300 -7.16 0.33 11.40
C ASP A 300 -6.71 -0.18 10.02
N LEU A 301 -5.82 -1.16 9.94
CA LEU A 301 -5.34 -1.76 8.71
C LEU A 301 -5.80 -3.21 8.50
N ALA A 302 -6.21 -3.90 9.55
CA ALA A 302 -6.60 -5.31 9.48
C ALA A 302 -7.74 -5.55 8.48
N ALA A 303 -8.75 -4.68 8.46
CA ALA A 303 -9.85 -4.72 7.50
C ALA A 303 -9.41 -4.48 6.04
N PHE A 304 -8.27 -3.79 5.83
CA PHE A 304 -7.72 -3.47 4.52
C PHE A 304 -6.64 -4.44 4.06
N LYS A 305 -6.24 -5.42 4.87
CA LYS A 305 -5.15 -6.34 4.56
C LYS A 305 -5.30 -6.99 3.19
N ALA A 306 -6.47 -7.58 2.90
CA ALA A 306 -6.73 -8.19 1.60
C ALA A 306 -6.75 -7.16 0.46
N MET A 307 -7.20 -5.94 0.72
CA MET A 307 -7.18 -4.86 -0.27
C MET A 307 -5.76 -4.47 -0.63
N ILE A 308 -4.89 -4.25 0.35
CA ILE A 308 -3.49 -3.88 0.16
C ILE A 308 -2.72 -5.00 -0.54
N LEU A 309 -2.93 -6.26 -0.14
CA LEU A 309 -2.18 -7.38 -0.68
C LEU A 309 -2.58 -7.79 -2.10
N TRP A 310 -3.85 -7.54 -2.53
CA TRP A 310 -4.26 -7.98 -3.86
C TRP A 310 -5.48 -7.28 -4.47
N LYS A 311 -6.55 -6.95 -3.70
CA LYS A 311 -7.81 -6.46 -4.29
C LYS A 311 -7.64 -5.11 -4.98
N ASN A 312 -6.89 -4.17 -4.39
CA ASN A 312 -6.64 -2.87 -4.99
C ASN A 312 -5.87 -3.02 -6.31
N THR A 313 -4.81 -3.86 -6.33
CA THR A 313 -4.01 -4.11 -7.54
C THR A 313 -4.86 -4.77 -8.62
N LYS A 314 -5.64 -5.79 -8.25
CA LYS A 314 -6.55 -6.44 -9.20
C LYS A 314 -7.53 -5.45 -9.83
N TRP A 315 -8.22 -4.65 -9.00
CA TRP A 315 -9.15 -3.64 -9.50
C TRP A 315 -8.45 -2.58 -10.37
N LEU A 316 -7.25 -2.15 -9.98
CA LEU A 316 -6.49 -1.12 -10.69
C LEU A 316 -6.22 -1.52 -12.15
N PHE A 317 -5.87 -2.78 -12.40
CA PHE A 317 -5.58 -3.28 -13.74
C PHE A 317 -6.82 -3.76 -14.51
N ASP A 318 -7.77 -4.39 -13.84
CA ASP A 318 -9.00 -4.85 -14.51
C ASP A 318 -9.95 -3.68 -14.84
N GLN A 319 -9.98 -2.65 -13.99
CA GLN A 319 -10.88 -1.48 -14.05
C GLN A 319 -12.37 -1.86 -14.31
N THR A 320 -12.75 -3.09 -13.99
CA THR A 320 -14.08 -3.64 -14.15
C THR A 320 -14.74 -3.84 -12.79
N GLY A 321 -16.04 -3.54 -12.70
CA GLY A 321 -16.78 -3.66 -11.45
C GLY A 321 -16.61 -2.45 -10.51
N GLU A 322 -17.18 -2.57 -9.32
CA GLU A 322 -17.05 -1.54 -8.28
C GLU A 322 -15.64 -1.51 -7.68
N LYS A 323 -15.16 -0.30 -7.40
CA LYS A 323 -13.89 -0.14 -6.67
C LYS A 323 -14.00 -0.90 -5.34
N PRO A 324 -12.99 -1.71 -4.96
CA PRO A 324 -13.02 -2.38 -3.67
C PRO A 324 -13.23 -1.35 -2.57
N THR A 325 -14.31 -1.49 -1.85
CA THR A 325 -14.48 -0.84 -0.56
C THR A 325 -13.90 -1.77 0.49
N ALA A 326 -13.34 -1.25 1.57
CA ALA A 326 -13.22 -2.05 2.77
C ALA A 326 -14.59 -2.69 2.97
N ALA A 327 -14.64 -3.99 3.17
CA ALA A 327 -15.77 -4.54 3.91
C ALA A 327 -15.92 -3.58 5.08
N SER A 328 -17.10 -2.93 5.21
CA SER A 328 -17.26 -1.90 6.22
C SER A 328 -16.65 -2.49 7.48
N ALA A 329 -15.74 -1.76 8.13
CA ALA A 329 -15.12 -2.24 9.35
C ALA A 329 -16.21 -2.68 10.35
N GLY A 330 -17.45 -2.26 10.13
CA GLY A 330 -18.66 -2.66 10.84
C GLY A 330 -19.30 -3.99 10.42
N GLU A 331 -19.13 -4.48 9.17
CA GLU A 331 -19.83 -5.73 8.76
C GLU A 331 -19.34 -7.00 9.47
N ASN A 332 -18.11 -7.00 9.95
CA ASN A 332 -17.52 -8.13 10.69
C ASN A 332 -17.28 -7.82 12.17
N MET A 333 -17.42 -6.55 12.59
CA MET A 333 -17.25 -6.19 13.99
C MET A 333 -18.39 -6.75 14.85
N ILE A 334 -18.02 -7.30 15.98
CA ILE A 334 -18.99 -7.55 17.06
C ILE A 334 -19.00 -6.33 17.95
N VAL A 335 -20.14 -5.67 18.04
CA VAL A 335 -20.41 -4.62 19.02
C VAL A 335 -21.43 -5.16 20.02
N ARG A 336 -21.11 -5.07 21.29
CA ARG A 336 -21.90 -5.66 22.37
C ARG A 336 -21.88 -4.77 23.60
N ILE A 337 -22.92 -4.85 24.40
CA ILE A 337 -22.91 -4.29 25.72
C ILE A 337 -23.13 -5.45 26.72
N ALA A 338 -22.09 -5.78 27.48
CA ALA A 338 -22.31 -6.70 28.61
C ALA A 338 -23.04 -5.96 29.72
N GLU A 339 -24.17 -6.50 30.12
CA GLU A 339 -24.96 -6.01 31.24
C GLU A 339 -24.84 -7.00 32.41
N ILE A 340 -24.21 -6.55 33.48
CA ILE A 340 -23.78 -7.41 34.57
C ILE A 340 -24.34 -6.88 35.89
N GLU A 341 -24.98 -7.74 36.67
CA GLU A 341 -25.38 -7.45 38.03
C GLU A 341 -24.52 -8.27 38.99
N VAL A 342 -23.78 -7.59 39.86
CA VAL A 342 -22.82 -8.20 40.78
C VAL A 342 -23.42 -8.29 42.18
N SER A 343 -23.09 -9.33 42.91
CA SER A 343 -23.46 -9.45 44.35
C SER A 343 -22.76 -8.35 45.15
N PRO A 344 -23.45 -7.59 45.98
CA PRO A 344 -22.88 -6.47 46.74
C PRO A 344 -21.65 -6.85 47.58
N GLU A 345 -21.65 -8.05 48.14
CA GLU A 345 -20.56 -8.59 48.96
C GLU A 345 -19.28 -8.90 48.16
N HIS A 346 -19.38 -9.02 46.85
CA HIS A 346 -18.26 -9.33 45.96
C HIS A 346 -17.87 -8.18 45.02
N LEU A 347 -18.46 -7.00 45.18
CA LEU A 347 -18.31 -5.90 44.25
C LEU A 347 -16.84 -5.47 44.05
N GLU A 348 -16.10 -5.27 45.14
CA GLU A 348 -14.70 -4.82 45.06
C GLU A 348 -13.79 -5.87 44.40
N GLU A 349 -14.02 -7.14 44.73
CA GLU A 349 -13.25 -8.25 44.13
C GLU A 349 -13.55 -8.39 42.63
N TYR A 350 -14.85 -8.28 42.26
CA TYR A 350 -15.28 -8.31 40.89
C TYR A 350 -14.63 -7.17 40.07
N LEU A 351 -14.63 -5.94 40.57
CA LEU A 351 -14.04 -4.78 39.91
C LEU A 351 -12.52 -4.95 39.65
N ALA A 352 -11.82 -5.61 40.59
CA ALA A 352 -10.41 -5.92 40.41
C ALA A 352 -10.17 -6.89 39.24
N TYR A 353 -10.96 -7.97 39.13
CA TYR A 353 -10.90 -8.91 38.02
C TYR A 353 -11.28 -8.27 36.69
N ALA A 354 -12.35 -7.47 36.63
CA ALA A 354 -12.81 -6.80 35.43
C ALA A 354 -11.73 -5.82 34.88
N ASN A 355 -11.20 -4.97 35.77
CA ASN A 355 -10.14 -4.02 35.36
C ASN A 355 -8.87 -4.73 34.88
N GLU A 356 -8.51 -5.88 35.48
CA GLU A 356 -7.34 -6.67 35.03
C GLU A 356 -7.56 -7.23 33.63
N VAL A 357 -8.70 -7.92 33.40
CA VAL A 357 -8.99 -8.57 32.11
C VAL A 357 -9.14 -7.54 30.99
N ASP A 358 -9.88 -6.46 31.22
CA ASP A 358 -10.13 -5.45 30.20
C ASP A 358 -8.84 -4.77 29.75
N ARG A 359 -7.96 -4.42 30.70
CA ARG A 359 -6.65 -3.86 30.39
C ARG A 359 -5.78 -4.85 29.63
N LEU A 360 -5.68 -6.11 30.08
CA LEU A 360 -4.83 -7.12 29.42
C LEU A 360 -5.32 -7.43 28.01
N SER A 361 -6.63 -7.50 27.82
CA SER A 361 -7.24 -7.79 26.52
C SER A 361 -6.98 -6.66 25.52
N VAL A 362 -7.20 -5.41 25.90
CA VAL A 362 -6.94 -4.26 25.01
C VAL A 362 -5.44 -4.09 24.73
N GLU A 363 -4.56 -4.36 25.71
CA GLU A 363 -3.11 -4.24 25.53
C GLU A 363 -2.50 -5.37 24.69
N ARG A 364 -3.03 -6.60 24.75
CA ARG A 364 -2.36 -7.81 24.23
C ARG A 364 -3.06 -8.47 23.05
N GLU A 365 -4.34 -8.18 22.86
CA GLU A 365 -5.16 -8.83 21.85
C GLU A 365 -5.47 -7.85 20.69
N PRO A 366 -4.79 -7.98 19.52
CA PRO A 366 -4.99 -7.05 18.41
C PRO A 366 -6.43 -6.98 17.89
N GLY A 367 -7.21 -8.03 18.11
CA GLY A 367 -8.62 -8.10 17.71
C GLY A 367 -9.61 -7.56 18.73
N VAL A 368 -9.17 -7.22 19.94
CA VAL A 368 -10.00 -6.55 20.97
C VAL A 368 -9.83 -5.05 20.82
N ILE A 369 -10.85 -4.40 20.26
CA ILE A 369 -10.82 -2.97 19.94
C ILE A 369 -11.14 -2.12 21.14
N CYS A 370 -12.14 -2.55 21.89
CA CYS A 370 -12.63 -1.83 23.06
C CYS A 370 -13.21 -2.81 24.07
N LEU A 371 -12.75 -2.72 25.29
CA LEU A 371 -13.43 -3.19 26.48
C LEU A 371 -13.45 -2.01 27.43
N PHE A 372 -14.63 -1.39 27.60
CA PHE A 372 -14.79 -0.18 28.40
C PHE A 372 -15.81 -0.42 29.50
N PRO A 373 -15.36 -0.85 30.68
CA PRO A 373 -16.25 -1.10 31.83
C PRO A 373 -16.72 0.23 32.42
N MET A 374 -18.00 0.27 32.73
CA MET A 374 -18.71 1.40 33.37
C MET A 374 -19.53 0.91 34.53
N GLN A 375 -19.38 1.53 35.70
CA GLN A 375 -20.17 1.28 36.87
C GLN A 375 -21.30 2.32 36.96
N SER A 376 -22.51 1.89 37.23
CA SER A 376 -23.62 2.81 37.44
C SER A 376 -23.39 3.65 38.72
N ALA A 377 -23.50 4.98 38.56
CA ALA A 377 -23.39 5.89 39.72
C ALA A 377 -24.56 5.76 40.70
N GLU A 378 -25.74 5.35 40.21
CA GLU A 378 -26.96 5.22 41.02
C GLU A 378 -27.11 3.82 41.61
N ALA A 379 -26.60 2.80 40.92
CA ALA A 379 -26.68 1.39 41.36
C ALA A 379 -25.27 0.75 41.19
N PRO A 380 -24.38 0.86 42.18
CA PRO A 380 -22.97 0.45 42.04
C PRO A 380 -22.74 -1.02 41.72
N THR A 381 -23.70 -1.91 41.96
CA THR A 381 -23.64 -3.33 41.59
C THR A 381 -23.95 -3.59 40.12
N THR A 382 -24.41 -2.57 39.40
CA THR A 382 -24.74 -2.67 37.99
C THR A 382 -23.54 -2.20 37.14
N ILE A 383 -22.96 -3.13 36.40
CA ILE A 383 -21.84 -2.89 35.52
C ILE A 383 -22.27 -3.01 34.04
N ARG A 384 -21.79 -2.13 33.21
CA ARG A 384 -21.96 -2.20 31.76
C ARG A 384 -20.58 -2.16 31.10
N ILE A 385 -20.31 -3.09 30.18
CA ILE A 385 -19.06 -3.09 29.41
C ILE A 385 -19.42 -2.89 27.96
N LEU A 386 -18.90 -1.81 27.35
CA LEU A 386 -18.90 -1.68 25.89
C LEU A 386 -17.81 -2.57 25.35
N GLU A 387 -18.20 -3.58 24.60
CA GLU A 387 -17.30 -4.55 23.97
C GLU A 387 -17.30 -4.36 22.45
N ILE A 388 -16.12 -4.24 21.85
CA ILE A 388 -15.97 -4.15 20.41
C ILE A 388 -14.82 -5.07 20.00
N TYR A 389 -15.12 -6.03 19.14
CA TYR A 389 -14.14 -6.97 18.56
C TYR A 389 -14.08 -6.80 17.04
N ALA A 390 -12.90 -6.93 16.48
CA ALA A 390 -12.64 -6.75 15.05
C ALA A 390 -13.38 -7.77 14.16
N SER A 391 -13.70 -8.95 14.69
CA SER A 391 -14.40 -10.02 13.99
C SER A 391 -14.89 -11.09 14.97
N GLU A 392 -15.70 -12.02 14.47
CA GLU A 392 -16.06 -13.24 15.22
C GLU A 392 -14.82 -14.07 15.60
N ASP A 393 -13.83 -14.18 14.71
CA ASP A 393 -12.57 -14.89 15.00
C ASP A 393 -11.80 -14.23 16.15
N ALA A 394 -11.76 -12.89 16.18
CA ALA A 394 -11.16 -12.14 17.29
C ALA A 394 -11.87 -12.38 18.61
N TYR A 395 -13.19 -12.37 18.59
CA TYR A 395 -14.01 -12.68 19.77
C TYR A 395 -13.76 -14.11 20.26
N GLN A 396 -13.75 -15.10 19.36
CA GLN A 396 -13.49 -16.48 19.74
C GLN A 396 -12.07 -16.68 20.30
N LYS A 397 -11.07 -15.97 19.78
CA LYS A 397 -9.70 -15.96 20.33
C LYS A 397 -9.69 -15.37 21.73
N HIS A 398 -10.34 -14.22 21.93
CA HIS A 398 -10.47 -13.58 23.25
C HIS A 398 -11.03 -14.53 24.29
N LEU A 399 -12.11 -15.23 23.99
CA LEU A 399 -12.74 -16.20 24.91
C LEU A 399 -11.80 -17.33 25.36
N ASN A 400 -10.75 -17.61 24.59
CA ASN A 400 -9.80 -18.69 24.87
C ASN A 400 -8.49 -18.21 25.49
N THR A 401 -8.34 -16.91 25.77
CA THR A 401 -7.13 -16.38 26.43
C THR A 401 -7.07 -16.73 27.90
N ASP A 402 -5.86 -16.90 28.45
CA ASP A 402 -5.66 -17.25 29.86
C ASP A 402 -6.25 -16.19 30.81
N HIS A 403 -6.12 -14.90 30.46
CA HIS A 403 -6.64 -13.81 31.28
C HIS A 403 -8.17 -13.74 31.27
N PHE A 404 -8.81 -14.00 30.11
CA PHE A 404 -10.27 -14.10 30.08
C PHE A 404 -10.78 -15.32 30.84
N GLN A 405 -10.13 -16.49 30.71
CA GLN A 405 -10.51 -17.68 31.47
C GLN A 405 -10.35 -17.48 32.97
N LYS A 406 -9.25 -16.83 33.41
CA LYS A 406 -9.04 -16.43 34.81
C LYS A 406 -10.18 -15.54 35.30
N TYR A 407 -10.56 -14.51 34.55
CA TYR A 407 -11.67 -13.63 34.86
C TYR A 407 -12.98 -14.41 34.94
N LYS A 408 -13.33 -15.16 33.93
CA LYS A 408 -14.58 -15.92 33.85
C LYS A 408 -14.76 -16.89 35.02
N GLN A 409 -13.70 -17.66 35.32
CA GLN A 409 -13.75 -18.63 36.43
C GLN A 409 -13.75 -17.95 37.79
N GLY A 410 -12.96 -16.88 37.94
CA GLY A 410 -12.89 -16.15 39.22
C GLY A 410 -14.17 -15.41 39.59
N THR A 411 -14.94 -14.93 38.60
CA THR A 411 -16.11 -14.07 38.84
C THR A 411 -17.45 -14.78 38.73
N LEU A 412 -17.49 -16.02 38.30
CA LEU A 412 -18.74 -16.74 38.02
C LEU A 412 -19.70 -16.76 39.23
N HIS A 413 -19.20 -16.89 40.44
CA HIS A 413 -20.00 -16.93 41.68
C HIS A 413 -20.41 -15.53 42.18
N MET A 414 -19.81 -14.47 41.63
CA MET A 414 -20.06 -13.08 42.00
C MET A 414 -21.19 -12.45 41.20
N VAL A 415 -21.49 -13.00 40.02
CA VAL A 415 -22.45 -12.45 39.05
C VAL A 415 -23.86 -13.05 39.32
N LYS A 416 -24.82 -12.17 39.54
CA LYS A 416 -26.23 -12.53 39.70
C LYS A 416 -26.99 -12.62 38.39
N ASP A 417 -26.69 -11.72 37.46
CA ASP A 417 -27.31 -11.67 36.15
C ASP A 417 -26.28 -11.19 35.10
N LEU A 418 -26.32 -11.78 33.91
CA LEU A 418 -25.47 -11.45 32.78
C LEU A 418 -26.30 -11.47 31.49
N LYS A 419 -26.32 -10.34 30.79
CA LYS A 419 -26.89 -10.22 29.44
C LYS A 419 -25.83 -9.70 28.49
N LEU A 420 -25.86 -10.21 27.29
CA LEU A 420 -24.88 -9.86 26.23
C LEU A 420 -25.62 -9.45 24.95
N PRO A 421 -26.44 -8.37 24.95
CA PRO A 421 -27.10 -7.91 23.74
C PRO A 421 -26.07 -7.46 22.69
N THR A 422 -26.19 -8.05 21.48
CA THR A 422 -25.42 -7.60 20.31
C THR A 422 -26.07 -6.32 19.80
N MET A 423 -25.22 -5.32 19.56
CA MET A 423 -25.61 -3.99 19.07
C MET A 423 -25.18 -3.81 17.62
N LYS A 424 -25.90 -2.97 16.91
CA LYS A 424 -25.50 -2.56 15.56
C LYS A 424 -25.17 -1.06 15.59
N PRO A 425 -23.97 -0.64 15.14
CA PRO A 425 -23.65 0.76 14.99
C PRO A 425 -24.68 1.46 14.09
N LEU A 426 -25.08 2.68 14.44
CA LEU A 426 -25.95 3.51 13.61
C LEU A 426 -25.16 4.18 12.46
N ASP A 427 -23.87 4.42 12.70
CA ASP A 427 -22.94 5.06 11.78
C ASP A 427 -21.55 4.41 11.96
N ASP A 428 -21.16 3.61 11.00
CA ASP A 428 -19.89 2.88 11.02
C ASP A 428 -18.67 3.81 10.86
N GLU A 429 -18.85 5.01 10.28
CA GLU A 429 -17.77 5.97 10.11
C GLU A 429 -17.43 6.72 11.40
N MET A 430 -18.38 6.83 12.33
CA MET A 430 -18.21 7.58 13.57
C MET A 430 -17.10 7.00 14.45
N MET A 431 -16.89 5.69 14.43
CA MET A 431 -15.81 5.02 15.18
C MET A 431 -14.43 5.57 14.81
N GLY A 432 -14.18 5.77 13.51
CA GLY A 432 -12.93 6.36 13.03
C GLY A 432 -12.71 7.78 13.56
N HIS A 433 -13.77 8.58 13.65
CA HIS A 433 -13.70 9.93 14.21
C HIS A 433 -13.43 9.95 15.72
N ILE A 434 -14.02 9.01 16.48
CA ILE A 434 -13.78 8.86 17.93
C ILE A 434 -12.29 8.53 18.17
N PHE A 435 -11.77 7.50 17.52
CA PHE A 435 -10.36 7.10 17.67
C PHE A 435 -9.38 8.18 17.25
N LYS A 436 -9.69 8.93 16.18
CA LYS A 436 -8.85 10.07 15.75
C LYS A 436 -8.78 11.15 16.85
N LYS A 437 -9.88 11.45 17.49
CA LYS A 437 -9.90 12.41 18.62
C LYS A 437 -9.11 11.90 19.83
N MET A 438 -9.23 10.62 20.17
CA MET A 438 -8.50 10.03 21.31
C MET A 438 -6.98 10.03 21.10
N ARG A 439 -6.48 9.95 19.86
CA ARG A 439 -5.05 10.04 19.55
C ARG A 439 -4.46 11.46 19.68
N ILE A 440 -5.30 12.50 19.58
CA ILE A 440 -4.86 13.92 19.67
C ILE A 440 -4.76 14.38 21.12
N THR A 441 -5.33 13.65 22.06
CA THR A 441 -5.37 14.01 23.48
C THR A 441 -4.31 13.32 24.36
N LYS A 442 -3.29 12.69 23.73
CA LYS A 442 -2.13 12.11 24.45
C LYS A 442 -0.85 12.87 24.17
#